data_7da5cba579540ed5a9bd50dde74f2c07
#
_entry.id   7da5cba579540ed5a9bd50dde74f2c07
#
_cell.length_a   1.000
_cell.length_b   1.000
_cell.length_c   1.000
_cell.angle_alpha   90.00
_cell.angle_beta   90.00
_cell.angle_gamma   90.00
#
_symmetry.space_group_name_H-M   'P 1'
#
loop_
_entity.id
_entity.type
_entity.pdbx_description
1 polymer ?
#
loop_
_entity_poly.entity_id
_entity_poly.type
_entity_poly.pdbx_seq_one_letter_code
_entity_poly.pdbx_strand_id
1 'polypeptide(L)'
;MKSLKLGAIVLGSIGLIFVGACSNQSANSEDSSAPTETVAEKGHSENDGHDHSHKEGEHSHGGPVIESGEYHLELVAAPNDEGIHMDFYLEKGEKHEKISDAKVTAQVQLPGGEQKTIPLEYETDEKHYHAVLPEKAAGEYKVAILSEVDGKKVNGRFSFKR
;
A
#
# COMPACT_ATOMS: atom_id res chain seq x y z
N MET A 1 -1.30 33.46 -41.71
CA MET A 1 -1.92 32.68 -42.82
C MET A 1 -2.01 31.24 -42.35
N LYS A 2 -3.26 30.82 -42.06
CA LYS A 2 -3.92 29.54 -42.38
C LYS A 2 -3.10 28.27 -42.10
N SER A 3 -3.55 27.35 -41.30
CA SER A 3 -4.70 26.49 -41.52
C SER A 3 -5.15 25.80 -40.22
N LEU A 4 -6.43 25.91 -39.96
CA LEU A 4 -7.22 25.07 -39.07
C LEU A 4 -7.41 23.71 -39.76
N LYS A 5 -7.20 22.59 -39.10
CA LYS A 5 -7.76 21.29 -39.48
C LYS A 5 -8.60 20.74 -38.36
N LEU A 6 -9.89 20.92 -38.50
CA LEU A 6 -10.95 20.17 -37.85
C LEU A 6 -10.92 18.72 -38.36
N GLY A 7 -10.98 17.75 -37.49
CA GLY A 7 -11.16 16.35 -37.85
C GLY A 7 -12.14 15.71 -36.86
N ALA A 8 -13.25 15.24 -37.41
CA ALA A 8 -14.50 14.87 -36.78
C ALA A 8 -14.49 13.58 -35.97
N ILE A 9 -15.23 13.58 -34.91
CA ILE A 9 -16.19 12.67 -34.26
C ILE A 9 -16.39 11.32 -34.95
N VAL A 10 -16.18 10.23 -34.18
CA VAL A 10 -16.96 9.00 -34.36
C VAL A 10 -17.42 8.52 -32.97
N LEU A 11 -18.72 8.62 -32.78
CA LEU A 11 -19.48 7.94 -31.70
C LEU A 11 -19.59 6.47 -32.08
N GLY A 12 -19.23 5.60 -31.14
CA GLY A 12 -19.48 4.17 -31.19
C GLY A 12 -20.03 3.69 -29.85
N SER A 13 -21.36 3.70 -29.74
CA SER A 13 -22.11 3.06 -28.68
C SER A 13 -22.20 1.56 -28.96
N ILE A 14 -21.73 0.71 -28.05
CA ILE A 14 -22.19 -0.68 -27.98
C ILE A 14 -22.46 -1.02 -26.51
N GLY A 15 -23.74 -1.10 -26.19
CA GLY A 15 -24.22 -1.63 -24.92
C GLY A 15 -24.18 -3.15 -24.94
N LEU A 16 -23.76 -3.72 -23.84
CA LEU A 16 -24.06 -5.12 -23.50
C LEU A 16 -24.62 -5.16 -22.09
N ILE A 17 -25.89 -5.47 -22.04
CA ILE A 17 -26.64 -5.77 -20.81
C ILE A 17 -26.49 -7.27 -20.58
N PHE A 18 -25.91 -7.67 -19.45
CA PHE A 18 -26.04 -9.03 -18.94
C PHE A 18 -26.88 -9.00 -17.66
N VAL A 19 -28.13 -9.41 -17.84
CA VAL A 19 -29.04 -9.81 -16.77
C VAL A 19 -28.81 -11.29 -16.51
N GLY A 20 -28.35 -11.65 -15.33
CA GLY A 20 -28.21 -13.02 -14.88
C GLY A 20 -28.76 -13.16 -13.47
N ALA A 21 -30.07 -13.40 -13.37
CA ALA A 21 -30.71 -13.83 -12.15
C ALA A 21 -30.56 -15.36 -12.01
N CYS A 22 -30.09 -15.82 -10.86
CA CYS A 22 -30.35 -17.18 -10.40
C CYS A 22 -30.66 -17.14 -8.91
N SER A 23 -31.96 -17.20 -8.64
CA SER A 23 -32.53 -17.60 -7.38
C SER A 23 -32.34 -19.09 -7.17
N ASN A 24 -31.93 -19.55 -6.02
CA ASN A 24 -32.30 -20.87 -5.54
C ASN A 24 -32.69 -20.80 -4.07
N GLN A 25 -33.97 -20.97 -3.87
CA GLN A 25 -34.68 -21.11 -2.63
C GLN A 25 -34.87 -22.61 -2.41
N SER A 26 -34.51 -23.13 -1.26
CA SER A 26 -35.17 -24.31 -0.72
C SER A 26 -35.11 -24.32 0.78
N ALA A 27 -36.24 -24.44 1.27
CA ALA A 27 -36.84 -24.39 2.55
C ALA A 27 -36.68 -25.70 3.34
N ASN A 28 -36.83 -25.52 4.63
CA ASN A 28 -37.52 -26.39 5.59
C ASN A 28 -36.84 -27.67 6.09
N SER A 29 -36.61 -27.78 7.41
CA SER A 29 -37.55 -28.41 8.33
C SER A 29 -37.07 -28.30 9.77
N GLU A 30 -38.01 -28.00 10.64
CA GLU A 30 -38.01 -28.05 12.08
C GLU A 30 -37.74 -29.46 12.62
N ASP A 31 -37.11 -29.63 13.76
CA ASP A 31 -37.75 -30.18 14.97
C ASP A 31 -36.75 -30.36 16.13
N SER A 32 -37.06 -29.72 17.24
CA SER A 32 -37.25 -30.15 18.62
C SER A 32 -36.17 -30.99 19.34
N SER A 33 -35.87 -30.48 20.51
CA SER A 33 -35.62 -31.15 21.79
C SER A 33 -34.22 -30.96 22.40
N ALA A 34 -34.16 -30.11 23.41
CA ALA A 34 -33.26 -30.24 24.57
C ALA A 34 -33.77 -31.33 25.49
N PRO A 35 -33.08 -31.88 26.51
CA PRO A 35 -32.23 -31.13 27.45
C PRO A 35 -30.95 -31.82 27.97
N THR A 36 -30.11 -31.03 28.67
CA THR A 36 -29.39 -31.27 29.92
C THR A 36 -28.31 -32.38 29.97
N GLU A 37 -27.09 -32.10 30.27
CA GLU A 37 -26.39 -32.01 31.56
C GLU A 37 -24.88 -31.77 31.38
N THR A 38 -24.40 -30.84 32.18
CA THR A 38 -23.07 -30.69 32.82
C THR A 38 -22.04 -31.79 32.59
N VAL A 39 -20.80 -31.44 32.26
CA VAL A 39 -19.60 -31.60 33.10
C VAL A 39 -18.49 -30.67 32.63
N ALA A 40 -17.83 -30.05 33.58
CA ALA A 40 -16.63 -29.24 33.47
C ALA A 40 -15.43 -30.03 32.92
N GLU A 41 -14.54 -29.38 32.23
CA GLU A 41 -13.12 -29.28 32.53
C GLU A 41 -12.23 -29.13 31.29
N LYS A 42 -11.28 -28.26 31.47
CA LYS A 42 -10.01 -28.07 30.81
C LYS A 42 -9.98 -27.26 29.53
N GLY A 43 -9.57 -26.04 29.82
CA GLY A 43 -8.98 -25.13 28.84
C GLY A 43 -7.84 -25.77 28.07
N HIS A 44 -7.97 -25.71 26.79
CA HIS A 44 -6.84 -25.61 25.89
C HIS A 44 -6.88 -24.21 25.30
N SER A 45 -6.11 -23.35 25.90
CA SER A 45 -5.60 -22.13 25.28
C SER A 45 -4.63 -22.61 24.21
N GLU A 46 -5.14 -22.89 23.05
CA GLU A 46 -4.30 -22.92 21.86
C GLU A 46 -4.07 -21.46 21.46
N ASN A 47 -3.01 -20.94 22.04
CA ASN A 47 -2.32 -19.76 21.60
C ASN A 47 -1.70 -20.12 20.24
N ASP A 48 -2.47 -19.97 19.17
CA ASP A 48 -1.92 -19.94 17.83
C ASP A 48 -1.11 -18.65 17.69
N GLY A 49 0.03 -18.65 18.36
CA GLY A 49 1.12 -17.76 18.07
C GLY A 49 1.59 -18.06 16.68
N HIS A 50 1.02 -17.38 15.71
CA HIS A 50 1.71 -17.13 14.46
C HIS A 50 2.91 -16.29 14.80
N ASP A 51 3.96 -16.97 15.22
CA ASP A 51 5.31 -16.47 15.27
C ASP A 51 5.74 -16.19 13.81
N HIS A 52 5.32 -15.04 13.33
CA HIS A 52 6.02 -14.41 12.23
C HIS A 52 7.36 -13.97 12.81
N SER A 53 8.25 -14.95 12.89
CA SER A 53 9.66 -14.73 13.07
C SER A 53 10.13 -13.92 11.88
N HIS A 54 9.85 -12.61 11.90
CA HIS A 54 10.63 -11.67 11.14
C HIS A 54 12.04 -11.82 11.68
N LYS A 55 12.91 -12.46 10.89
CA LYS A 55 14.33 -12.23 11.01
C LYS A 55 14.46 -10.72 10.96
N GLU A 56 14.65 -10.11 12.11
CA GLU A 56 15.10 -8.75 12.24
C GLU A 56 16.41 -8.68 11.49
N GLY A 57 16.34 -8.28 10.22
CA GLY A 57 17.49 -7.76 9.51
C GLY A 57 17.84 -6.46 10.21
N GLU A 58 19.05 -6.34 10.62
CA GLU A 58 19.66 -5.33 11.47
C GLU A 58 19.56 -3.88 10.94
N HIS A 59 18.64 -3.55 10.02
CA HIS A 59 18.59 -2.29 9.29
C HIS A 59 17.18 -1.75 9.00
N SER A 60 16.13 -2.22 9.70
CA SER A 60 14.79 -1.62 9.55
C SER A 60 14.69 -0.31 10.36
N HIS A 61 14.19 0.76 9.74
CA HIS A 61 13.96 2.07 10.35
C HIS A 61 12.55 2.18 10.97
N GLY A 62 11.80 1.07 10.97
CA GLY A 62 10.47 0.97 11.60
C GLY A 62 9.30 1.13 10.65
N GLY A 63 9.54 1.22 9.36
CA GLY A 63 8.53 1.23 8.31
C GLY A 63 8.26 -0.15 7.71
N PRO A 64 7.20 -0.31 6.91
CA PRO A 64 7.00 -1.50 6.11
C PRO A 64 8.09 -1.62 5.03
N VAL A 65 8.64 -2.82 4.89
CA VAL A 65 9.68 -3.15 3.91
C VAL A 65 9.08 -3.95 2.75
N ILE A 66 9.49 -3.62 1.54
CA ILE A 66 9.15 -4.33 0.31
C ILE A 66 10.43 -4.70 -0.42
N GLU A 67 10.50 -5.94 -0.84
CA GLU A 67 11.57 -6.40 -1.71
C GLU A 67 11.15 -6.33 -3.19
N SER A 68 12.01 -5.76 -4.02
CA SER A 68 11.81 -5.64 -5.46
C SER A 68 13.07 -6.10 -6.19
N GLY A 69 13.16 -7.40 -6.45
CA GLY A 69 14.36 -8.03 -6.99
C GLY A 69 15.52 -7.98 -5.99
N GLU A 70 16.59 -7.30 -6.35
CA GLU A 70 17.75 -7.08 -5.49
C GLU A 70 17.66 -5.81 -4.60
N TYR A 71 16.52 -5.10 -4.66
CA TYR A 71 16.32 -3.85 -3.95
C TYR A 71 15.41 -4.03 -2.75
N HIS A 72 15.76 -3.37 -1.64
CA HIS A 72 14.98 -3.25 -0.42
C HIS A 72 14.44 -1.82 -0.35
N LEU A 73 13.13 -1.71 -0.21
CA LEU A 73 12.40 -0.46 -0.17
C LEU A 73 11.68 -0.36 1.16
N GLU A 74 11.95 0.68 1.93
CA GLU A 74 11.27 0.94 3.20
C GLU A 74 10.71 2.36 3.19
N LEU A 75 9.46 2.54 3.64
CA LEU A 75 8.84 3.85 3.79
C LEU A 75 8.44 4.07 5.24
N VAL A 76 9.05 5.05 5.87
CA VAL A 76 8.64 5.56 7.17
C VAL A 76 7.78 6.80 6.97
N ALA A 77 6.58 6.82 7.54
CA ALA A 77 5.68 7.95 7.49
C ALA A 77 5.42 8.45 8.92
N ALA A 78 5.87 9.66 9.22
CA ALA A 78 5.78 10.27 10.54
C ALA A 78 4.86 11.50 10.51
N PRO A 79 3.58 11.39 10.95
CA PRO A 79 2.68 12.53 11.06
C PRO A 79 3.13 13.52 12.14
N ASN A 80 3.10 14.82 11.82
CA ASN A 80 3.37 15.91 12.76
C ASN A 80 2.45 17.11 12.49
N ASP A 81 2.76 18.29 13.10
CA ASP A 81 1.96 19.50 12.95
C ASP A 81 2.11 20.17 11.58
N GLU A 82 3.17 19.91 10.84
CA GLU A 82 3.43 20.44 9.50
C GLU A 82 2.78 19.59 8.41
N GLY A 83 2.60 18.28 8.70
CA GLY A 83 2.05 17.34 7.75
C GLY A 83 2.44 15.91 8.06
N ILE A 84 2.93 15.21 7.05
CA ILE A 84 3.45 13.84 7.15
C ILE A 84 4.85 13.84 6.54
N HIS A 85 5.87 13.62 7.36
CA HIS A 85 7.22 13.37 6.88
C HIS A 85 7.26 11.96 6.29
N MET A 86 7.83 11.85 5.12
CA MET A 86 8.00 10.59 4.41
C MET A 86 9.49 10.38 4.16
N ASP A 87 10.06 9.38 4.82
CA ASP A 87 11.46 9.00 4.69
C ASP A 87 11.51 7.65 3.97
N PHE A 88 12.08 7.64 2.80
CA PHE A 88 12.14 6.48 1.93
C PHE A 88 13.57 6.00 1.78
N TYR A 89 13.82 4.79 2.24
CA TYR A 89 15.09 4.10 2.14
C TYR A 89 15.08 3.19 0.92
N LEU A 90 16.07 3.37 0.06
CA LEU A 90 16.28 2.57 -1.13
C LEU A 90 17.67 1.95 -1.06
N GLU A 91 17.70 0.64 -0.95
CA GLU A 91 18.92 -0.12 -0.74
C GLU A 91 19.05 -1.25 -1.74
N LYS A 92 20.28 -1.75 -1.94
CA LYS A 92 20.57 -2.81 -2.89
C LYS A 92 21.40 -3.92 -2.26
N GLY A 93 21.01 -5.16 -2.58
CA GLY A 93 21.75 -6.37 -2.24
C GLY A 93 21.75 -6.71 -0.75
N GLU A 94 22.42 -7.82 -0.40
CA GLU A 94 22.49 -8.33 0.98
C GLU A 94 23.24 -7.41 1.96
N LYS A 95 24.03 -6.49 1.42
CA LYS A 95 24.79 -5.51 2.22
C LYS A 95 24.02 -4.22 2.46
N HIS A 96 22.79 -4.10 1.95
CA HIS A 96 21.97 -2.92 2.08
C HIS A 96 22.68 -1.62 1.66
N GLU A 97 23.34 -1.67 0.49
CA GLU A 97 24.03 -0.50 -0.05
C GLU A 97 23.00 0.59 -0.40
N LYS A 98 23.17 1.77 0.18
CA LYS A 98 22.27 2.91 -0.04
C LYS A 98 22.38 3.42 -1.46
N ILE A 99 21.26 3.62 -2.13
CA ILE A 99 21.17 4.22 -3.45
C ILE A 99 20.87 5.70 -3.31
N SER A 100 21.76 6.57 -3.73
CA SER A 100 21.66 8.03 -3.53
C SER A 100 21.33 8.83 -4.81
N ASP A 101 21.40 8.20 -5.96
CA ASP A 101 21.32 8.83 -7.29
C ASP A 101 20.04 8.46 -8.07
N ALA A 102 19.04 7.87 -7.38
CA ALA A 102 17.77 7.55 -7.98
C ALA A 102 16.87 8.78 -8.11
N LYS A 103 16.03 8.78 -9.14
CA LYS A 103 14.91 9.72 -9.24
C LYS A 103 13.71 9.08 -8.53
N VAL A 104 13.27 9.67 -7.42
CA VAL A 104 12.19 9.14 -6.60
C VAL A 104 10.99 10.07 -6.58
N THR A 105 9.79 9.51 -6.72
CA THR A 105 8.52 10.23 -6.66
C THR A 105 7.48 9.40 -5.91
N ALA A 106 6.76 10.02 -4.99
CA ALA A 106 5.60 9.43 -4.33
C ALA A 106 4.31 9.87 -5.01
N GLN A 107 3.47 8.92 -5.37
CA GLN A 107 2.06 9.14 -5.71
C GLN A 107 1.22 8.74 -4.51
N VAL A 108 0.60 9.72 -3.87
CA VAL A 108 -0.15 9.52 -2.61
C VAL A 108 -1.63 9.68 -2.86
N GLN A 109 -2.40 8.64 -2.56
CA GLN A 109 -3.85 8.72 -2.46
C GLN A 109 -4.23 9.07 -1.02
N LEU A 110 -4.91 10.20 -0.85
CA LEU A 110 -5.40 10.70 0.42
C LEU A 110 -6.64 9.92 0.89
N PRO A 111 -7.02 9.97 2.17
CA PRO A 111 -8.20 9.30 2.70
C PRO A 111 -9.51 9.70 1.98
N GLY A 112 -9.60 10.93 1.47
CA GLY A 112 -10.72 11.43 0.66
C GLY A 112 -10.72 10.99 -0.81
N GLY A 113 -9.70 10.22 -1.25
CA GLY A 113 -9.56 9.73 -2.63
C GLY A 113 -8.80 10.67 -3.57
N GLU A 114 -8.50 11.90 -3.16
CA GLU A 114 -7.62 12.81 -3.90
C GLU A 114 -6.22 12.21 -4.05
N GLN A 115 -5.55 12.51 -5.16
CA GLN A 115 -4.18 12.06 -5.41
C GLN A 115 -3.21 13.24 -5.49
N LYS A 116 -2.05 13.07 -4.87
CA LYS A 116 -0.93 14.00 -4.94
C LYS A 116 0.33 13.30 -5.41
N THR A 117 1.14 14.04 -6.14
CA THR A 117 2.44 13.55 -6.61
C THR A 117 3.52 14.47 -6.06
N ILE A 118 4.49 13.90 -5.35
CA ILE A 118 5.54 14.62 -4.64
C ILE A 118 6.88 14.00 -4.99
N PRO A 119 7.86 14.80 -5.49
CA PRO A 119 9.24 14.31 -5.59
C PRO A 119 9.84 14.16 -4.20
N LEU A 120 10.68 13.15 -4.03
CA LEU A 120 11.51 12.99 -2.83
C LEU A 120 12.96 13.35 -3.18
N GLU A 121 13.58 14.12 -2.31
CA GLU A 121 14.97 14.56 -2.45
C GLU A 121 15.88 13.72 -1.55
N TYR A 122 17.08 13.40 -2.02
CA TYR A 122 18.02 12.61 -1.24
C TYR A 122 18.69 13.46 -0.18
N GLU A 123 18.61 13.05 1.07
CA GLU A 123 19.28 13.65 2.21
C GLU A 123 20.56 12.88 2.54
N THR A 124 21.68 13.54 2.34
CA THR A 124 23.00 12.90 2.42
C THR A 124 23.38 12.50 3.84
N ASP A 125 23.00 13.30 4.82
CA ASP A 125 23.38 13.10 6.23
C ASP A 125 22.67 11.88 6.83
N GLU A 126 21.37 11.70 6.48
CA GLU A 126 20.53 10.61 6.96
C GLU A 126 20.43 9.44 5.96
N LYS A 127 20.96 9.63 4.76
CA LYS A 127 21.06 8.60 3.69
C LYS A 127 19.74 7.99 3.26
N HIS A 128 18.71 8.83 3.13
CA HIS A 128 17.40 8.45 2.63
C HIS A 128 16.82 9.52 1.70
N TYR A 129 15.72 9.21 1.03
CA TYR A 129 14.94 10.17 0.25
C TYR A 129 13.84 10.73 1.14
N HIS A 130 13.68 12.05 1.15
CA HIS A 130 12.78 12.76 2.05
C HIS A 130 11.77 13.63 1.30
N ALA A 131 10.55 13.72 1.81
CA ALA A 131 9.55 14.74 1.44
C ALA A 131 8.57 14.99 2.58
N VAL A 132 7.97 16.18 2.59
CA VAL A 132 6.85 16.51 3.49
C VAL A 132 5.57 16.58 2.66
N LEU A 133 4.60 15.74 3.00
CA LEU A 133 3.24 15.81 2.50
C LEU A 133 2.44 16.76 3.41
N PRO A 134 2.01 17.97 2.96
CA PRO A 134 1.33 18.95 3.81
C PRO A 134 -0.15 18.58 3.99
N GLU A 135 -0.40 17.38 4.55
CA GLU A 135 -1.73 16.82 4.77
C GLU A 135 -1.95 16.46 6.24
N LYS A 136 -3.16 16.75 6.73
CA LYS A 136 -3.53 16.54 8.14
C LYS A 136 -4.80 15.69 8.31
N ALA A 137 -5.42 15.27 7.23
CA ALA A 137 -6.63 14.44 7.29
C ALA A 137 -6.35 13.11 7.98
N ALA A 138 -7.20 12.72 8.90
CA ALA A 138 -7.13 11.39 9.51
C ALA A 138 -7.67 10.32 8.54
N GLY A 139 -7.06 9.15 8.55
CA GLY A 139 -7.47 8.03 7.72
C GLY A 139 -6.29 7.28 7.08
N GLU A 140 -6.62 6.42 6.12
CA GLU A 140 -5.64 5.62 5.40
C GLU A 140 -5.08 6.37 4.19
N TYR A 141 -3.77 6.41 4.09
CA TYR A 141 -3.02 6.92 2.95
C TYR A 141 -2.42 5.75 2.18
N LYS A 142 -2.54 5.75 0.85
CA LYS A 142 -1.90 4.76 -0.01
C LYS A 142 -0.83 5.44 -0.84
N VAL A 143 0.38 4.89 -0.81
CA VAL A 143 1.54 5.49 -1.45
C VAL A 143 2.13 4.54 -2.46
N ALA A 144 2.27 4.98 -3.70
CA ALA A 144 3.09 4.31 -4.69
C ALA A 144 4.39 5.10 -4.84
N ILE A 145 5.50 4.49 -4.45
CA ILE A 145 6.84 5.01 -4.73
C ILE A 145 7.25 4.55 -6.12
N LEU A 146 7.62 5.50 -6.93
CA LEU A 146 8.17 5.31 -8.28
C LEU A 146 9.61 5.77 -8.24
N SER A 147 10.55 4.84 -8.40
CA SER A 147 11.97 5.14 -8.46
C SER A 147 12.61 4.62 -9.74
N GLU A 148 13.60 5.34 -10.22
CA GLU A 148 14.42 4.98 -11.36
C GLU A 148 15.89 4.96 -10.93
N VAL A 149 16.49 3.77 -11.00
CA VAL A 149 17.89 3.50 -10.63
C VAL A 149 18.60 2.99 -11.90
N ASP A 150 19.60 3.69 -12.40
CA ASP A 150 20.34 3.30 -13.62
C ASP A 150 19.42 2.96 -14.80
N GLY A 151 18.33 3.72 -14.99
CA GLY A 151 17.33 3.49 -16.03
C GLY A 151 16.38 2.31 -15.77
N LYS A 152 16.48 1.62 -14.64
CA LYS A 152 15.56 0.57 -14.21
C LYS A 152 14.49 1.14 -13.28
N LYS A 153 13.25 0.69 -13.46
CA LYS A 153 12.15 1.06 -12.58
C LYS A 153 12.13 0.13 -11.36
N VAL A 154 12.22 0.71 -10.19
CA VAL A 154 12.16 0.04 -8.90
C VAL A 154 11.04 0.68 -8.09
N ASN A 155 9.87 0.04 -8.05
CA ASN A 155 8.66 0.63 -7.49
C ASN A 155 8.15 -0.17 -6.29
N GLY A 156 7.55 0.52 -5.32
CA GLY A 156 6.91 -0.08 -4.15
C GLY A 156 5.53 0.52 -3.88
N ARG A 157 4.68 -0.23 -3.17
CA ARG A 157 3.38 0.26 -2.70
C ARG A 157 3.28 0.09 -1.21
N PHE A 158 2.93 1.17 -0.55
CA PHE A 158 2.85 1.27 0.91
C PHE A 158 1.48 1.81 1.33
N SER A 159 1.13 1.59 2.59
CA SER A 159 0.00 2.29 3.20
C SER A 159 0.32 2.59 4.66
N PHE A 160 -0.23 3.69 5.15
CA PHE A 160 -0.14 4.06 6.55
C PHE A 160 -1.42 4.78 6.99
N LYS A 161 -1.61 4.90 8.29
CA LYS A 161 -2.73 5.63 8.88
C LYS A 161 -2.24 6.85 9.67
N ARG A 162 -2.98 7.93 9.55
CA ARG A 162 -2.85 9.12 10.40
C ARG A 162 -4.04 9.23 11.34
#